data_a16122258670c1a5bd6fdd5417be2650
#
_entry.id   a16122258670c1a5bd6fdd5417be2650
#
_cell.length_a   1.000
_cell.length_b   1.000
_cell.length_c   1.000
_cell.angle_alpha   90.00
_cell.angle_beta   90.00
_cell.angle_gamma   90.00
#
_symmetry.space_group_name_H-M   'P 1'
#
loop_
_entity.id
_entity.type
_entity.pdbx_description
1 polymer ?
#
loop_
_entity_poly.entity_id
_entity_poly.type
_entity_poly.pdbx_seq_one_letter_code
_entity_poly.pdbx_strand_id
1 'polypeptide(L)'
;PEVAQMGKWGKELGVVVVMGINEKVSTGIGNGTIYNSLLTWNEKGELANHHRKLMPTHTERLLYGQGDGAGLQAVDTSFGRIGGLICWEHWMPLSRMAMHESNEHIHFSLFPMVHEMHQVTCRQYAFEGRCFVVAVGQVMRGSDFPKELKLPDYLIENPDQMVLNGSSCVIGPDGKVLLEPQIGVEEMIFFTIENMDQIYEERMSLDTSGHYNRRDVFDFKVNRER
;
A
#
# COMPACT_ATOMS: atom_id res chain seq x y z
N PRO A 1 5.82 -16.84 -12.59
CA PRO A 1 5.85 -17.91 -11.57
C PRO A 1 5.53 -17.37 -10.17
N GLU A 2 6.16 -16.27 -9.74
CA GLU A 2 6.09 -15.71 -8.38
C GLU A 2 4.66 -15.24 -8.06
N VAL A 3 4.02 -14.52 -8.95
CA VAL A 3 2.62 -14.04 -8.82
C VAL A 3 1.64 -15.19 -8.59
N ALA A 4 1.81 -16.29 -9.37
CA ALA A 4 0.98 -17.48 -9.22
C ALA A 4 1.24 -18.20 -7.88
N GLN A 5 2.48 -18.17 -7.40
CA GLN A 5 2.85 -18.79 -6.12
C GLN A 5 2.20 -18.06 -4.94
N MET A 6 2.11 -16.71 -4.98
CA MET A 6 1.42 -15.92 -3.94
C MET A 6 -0.06 -16.29 -3.85
N GLY A 7 -0.74 -16.41 -4.99
CA GLY A 7 -2.14 -16.86 -5.01
C GLY A 7 -2.31 -18.28 -4.47
N LYS A 8 -1.37 -19.18 -4.79
CA LYS A 8 -1.39 -20.55 -4.26
C LYS A 8 -1.28 -20.57 -2.74
N TRP A 9 -0.32 -19.81 -2.16
CA TRP A 9 -0.18 -19.69 -0.71
C TRP A 9 -1.40 -19.05 -0.07
N GLY A 10 -1.96 -17.96 -0.65
CA GLY A 10 -3.20 -17.36 -0.16
C GLY A 10 -4.33 -18.38 -0.04
N LYS A 11 -4.51 -19.21 -1.07
CA LYS A 11 -5.52 -20.28 -1.08
C LYS A 11 -5.22 -21.39 -0.07
N GLU A 12 -3.98 -21.87 -0.02
CA GLU A 12 -3.59 -22.98 0.87
C GLU A 12 -3.73 -22.61 2.36
N LEU A 13 -3.45 -21.35 2.69
CA LEU A 13 -3.51 -20.83 4.05
C LEU A 13 -4.85 -20.16 4.40
N GLY A 14 -5.71 -19.93 3.40
CA GLY A 14 -6.98 -19.21 3.59
C GLY A 14 -6.79 -17.75 4.03
N VAL A 15 -5.75 -17.08 3.50
CA VAL A 15 -5.39 -15.70 3.86
C VAL A 15 -5.43 -14.77 2.66
N VAL A 16 -5.67 -13.48 2.92
CA VAL A 16 -5.44 -12.43 1.94
C VAL A 16 -3.96 -12.09 1.91
N VAL A 17 -3.39 -11.97 0.71
CA VAL A 17 -1.99 -11.56 0.51
C VAL A 17 -1.95 -10.22 -0.19
N VAL A 18 -1.23 -9.26 0.37
CA VAL A 18 -0.97 -7.95 -0.25
C VAL A 18 0.53 -7.80 -0.43
N MET A 19 0.98 -7.56 -1.67
CA MET A 19 2.39 -7.51 -2.00
C MET A 19 2.72 -6.36 -2.96
N GLY A 20 3.73 -5.56 -2.59
CA GLY A 20 4.38 -4.61 -3.51
C GLY A 20 5.42 -5.32 -4.37
N ILE A 21 5.41 -5.06 -5.66
CA ILE A 21 6.34 -5.67 -6.61
C ILE A 21 6.85 -4.66 -7.65
N ASN A 22 7.98 -4.99 -8.26
CA ASN A 22 8.39 -4.41 -9.54
C ASN A 22 7.82 -5.28 -10.67
N GLU A 23 6.79 -4.77 -11.33
CA GLU A 23 6.16 -5.45 -12.46
C GLU A 23 6.89 -5.11 -13.76
N LYS A 24 7.18 -6.11 -14.58
CA LYS A 24 7.68 -5.91 -15.94
C LYS A 24 6.68 -6.45 -16.95
N VAL A 25 6.23 -5.60 -17.87
CA VAL A 25 5.44 -6.02 -19.02
C VAL A 25 6.35 -6.81 -19.98
N SER A 26 6.00 -8.06 -20.26
CA SER A 26 6.84 -8.97 -21.07
C SER A 26 6.33 -9.20 -22.48
N THR A 27 5.09 -8.78 -22.80
CA THR A 27 4.44 -9.01 -24.11
C THR A 27 3.54 -7.86 -24.50
N GLY A 28 3.28 -7.70 -25.79
CA GLY A 28 2.32 -6.73 -26.32
C GLY A 28 2.83 -5.29 -26.31
N ILE A 29 1.89 -4.35 -26.38
CA ILE A 29 2.16 -2.92 -26.33
C ILE A 29 2.71 -2.57 -24.94
N GLY A 30 3.80 -1.80 -24.89
CA GLY A 30 4.48 -1.44 -23.64
C GLY A 30 5.46 -2.53 -23.13
N ASN A 31 5.75 -3.56 -23.94
CA ASN A 31 6.78 -4.55 -23.60
C ASN A 31 8.09 -3.88 -23.16
N GLY A 32 8.61 -4.30 -22.02
CA GLY A 32 9.79 -3.72 -21.38
C GLY A 32 9.50 -2.65 -20.34
N THR A 33 8.29 -2.08 -20.30
CA THR A 33 7.91 -1.12 -19.25
C THR A 33 7.91 -1.79 -17.88
N ILE A 34 8.44 -1.06 -16.89
CA ILE A 34 8.46 -1.47 -15.49
C ILE A 34 7.48 -0.58 -14.72
N TYR A 35 6.69 -1.18 -13.83
CA TYR A 35 5.79 -0.47 -12.92
C TYR A 35 6.07 -0.82 -11.46
N ASN A 36 5.87 0.13 -10.56
CA ASN A 36 5.65 -0.16 -9.16
C ASN A 36 4.20 -0.63 -9.02
N SER A 37 3.99 -1.86 -8.59
CA SER A 37 2.65 -2.45 -8.51
C SER A 37 2.34 -3.00 -7.13
N LEU A 38 1.08 -2.91 -6.73
CA LEU A 38 0.51 -3.54 -5.55
C LEU A 38 -0.49 -4.58 -6.02
N LEU A 39 -0.27 -5.82 -5.61
CA LEU A 39 -1.13 -6.95 -5.93
C LEU A 39 -1.85 -7.42 -4.67
N THR A 40 -3.14 -7.71 -4.79
CA THR A 40 -3.95 -8.26 -3.71
C THR A 40 -4.58 -9.57 -4.17
N TRP A 41 -4.25 -10.66 -3.48
CA TRP A 41 -4.94 -11.95 -3.65
C TRP A 41 -5.92 -12.15 -2.51
N ASN A 42 -7.12 -12.61 -2.83
CA ASN A 42 -8.09 -13.00 -1.83
C ASN A 42 -7.76 -14.37 -1.22
N GLU A 43 -8.52 -14.78 -0.20
CA GLU A 43 -8.37 -16.05 0.51
C GLU A 43 -8.67 -17.30 -0.36
N LYS A 44 -9.15 -17.11 -1.59
CA LYS A 44 -9.34 -18.16 -2.60
C LYS A 44 -8.13 -18.28 -3.54
N GLY A 45 -7.15 -17.39 -3.39
CA GLY A 45 -5.95 -17.32 -4.22
C GLY A 45 -6.16 -16.62 -5.56
N GLU A 46 -7.27 -15.92 -5.74
CA GLU A 46 -7.56 -15.14 -6.93
C GLU A 46 -6.90 -13.77 -6.82
N LEU A 47 -6.29 -13.28 -7.90
CA LEU A 47 -5.78 -11.92 -7.98
C LEU A 47 -6.97 -10.95 -8.04
N ALA A 48 -7.34 -10.42 -6.88
CA ALA A 48 -8.53 -9.60 -6.71
C ALA A 48 -8.29 -8.13 -7.09
N ASN A 49 -7.06 -7.60 -6.89
CA ASN A 49 -6.69 -6.26 -7.34
C ASN A 49 -5.26 -6.23 -7.87
N HIS A 50 -5.05 -5.41 -8.89
CA HIS A 50 -3.76 -5.09 -9.48
C HIS A 50 -3.66 -3.58 -9.69
N HIS A 51 -3.06 -2.90 -8.73
CA HIS A 51 -2.83 -1.47 -8.77
C HIS A 51 -1.41 -1.16 -9.23
N ARG A 52 -1.26 -0.31 -10.24
CA ARG A 52 0.00 0.28 -10.69
C ARG A 52 0.12 1.69 -10.13
N LYS A 53 1.22 2.02 -9.48
CA LYS A 53 1.49 3.35 -8.93
C LYS A 53 1.23 4.43 -9.99
N LEU A 54 0.33 5.35 -9.71
CA LEU A 54 -0.11 6.37 -10.67
C LEU A 54 1.03 7.25 -11.16
N MET A 55 1.90 7.66 -10.23
CA MET A 55 3.02 8.54 -10.52
C MET A 55 4.30 8.05 -9.84
N PRO A 56 5.31 7.64 -10.61
CA PRO A 56 6.63 7.34 -10.06
C PRO A 56 7.23 8.57 -9.38
N THR A 57 7.93 8.36 -8.26
CA THR A 57 8.46 9.42 -7.41
C THR A 57 9.87 9.81 -7.85
N HIS A 58 10.11 11.12 -8.08
CA HIS A 58 11.42 11.69 -8.36
C HIS A 58 12.17 10.92 -9.47
N THR A 59 13.32 10.31 -9.18
CA THR A 59 14.16 9.58 -10.15
C THR A 59 13.55 8.26 -10.65
N GLU A 60 12.54 7.71 -9.96
CA GLU A 60 11.76 6.58 -10.48
C GLU A 60 11.21 6.86 -11.88
N ARG A 61 10.90 8.14 -12.19
CA ARG A 61 10.37 8.57 -13.51
C ARG A 61 11.30 8.26 -14.68
N LEU A 62 12.56 8.00 -14.42
CA LEU A 62 13.54 7.61 -15.46
C LEU A 62 13.39 6.15 -15.88
N LEU A 63 12.77 5.31 -15.03
CA LEU A 63 12.73 3.86 -15.20
C LEU A 63 11.30 3.30 -15.22
N TYR A 64 10.40 3.85 -14.40
CA TYR A 64 9.06 3.31 -14.18
C TYR A 64 8.01 4.07 -14.99
N GLY A 65 7.07 3.32 -15.55
CA GLY A 65 5.87 3.85 -16.21
C GLY A 65 4.85 4.40 -15.19
N GLN A 66 4.01 5.32 -15.67
CA GLN A 66 2.84 5.79 -14.93
C GLN A 66 1.76 4.72 -14.96
N GLY A 67 1.13 4.46 -13.81
CA GLY A 67 -0.01 3.58 -13.69
C GLY A 67 -1.30 4.20 -14.19
N ASP A 68 -2.36 3.39 -14.12
CA ASP A 68 -3.73 3.75 -14.49
C ASP A 68 -4.66 3.71 -13.27
N GLY A 69 -5.92 4.10 -13.46
CA GLY A 69 -6.92 4.12 -12.39
C GLY A 69 -7.59 2.78 -12.11
N ALA A 70 -7.27 1.71 -12.84
CA ALA A 70 -7.97 0.41 -12.73
C ALA A 70 -7.89 -0.18 -11.32
N GLY A 71 -6.76 -0.01 -10.64
CA GLY A 71 -6.52 -0.53 -9.30
C GLY A 71 -6.96 0.39 -8.16
N LEU A 72 -7.51 1.58 -8.45
CA LEU A 72 -7.99 2.52 -7.42
C LEU A 72 -9.34 2.07 -6.85
N GLN A 73 -9.37 0.92 -6.20
CA GLN A 73 -10.55 0.32 -5.60
C GLN A 73 -10.19 -0.65 -4.48
N ALA A 74 -11.08 -0.76 -3.50
CA ALA A 74 -11.04 -1.83 -2.52
C ALA A 74 -11.74 -3.09 -3.06
N VAL A 75 -11.31 -4.24 -2.59
CA VAL A 75 -11.88 -5.54 -2.94
C VAL A 75 -12.55 -6.19 -1.74
N ASP A 76 -13.63 -6.90 -1.98
CA ASP A 76 -14.33 -7.66 -0.96
C ASP A 76 -13.56 -8.94 -0.62
N THR A 77 -13.38 -9.18 0.66
CA THR A 77 -12.80 -10.42 1.20
C THR A 77 -13.62 -10.88 2.41
N SER A 78 -13.37 -12.10 2.90
CA SER A 78 -14.01 -12.58 4.13
C SER A 78 -13.57 -11.79 5.38
N PHE A 79 -12.52 -11.00 5.28
CA PHE A 79 -11.96 -10.17 6.36
C PHE A 79 -12.35 -8.69 6.26
N GLY A 80 -13.22 -8.34 5.33
CA GLY A 80 -13.65 -6.98 5.04
C GLY A 80 -13.16 -6.46 3.68
N ARG A 81 -13.39 -5.18 3.42
CA ARG A 81 -12.95 -4.52 2.18
C ARG A 81 -11.52 -4.04 2.33
N ILE A 82 -10.66 -4.54 1.45
CA ILE A 82 -9.22 -4.31 1.50
C ILE A 82 -8.78 -3.49 0.29
N GLY A 83 -8.04 -2.43 0.56
CA GLY A 83 -7.42 -1.62 -0.48
C GLY A 83 -5.98 -1.27 -0.16
N GLY A 84 -5.35 -0.48 -1.01
CA GLY A 84 -3.99 -0.02 -0.77
C GLY A 84 -3.47 0.92 -1.84
N LEU A 85 -2.46 1.70 -1.46
CA LEU A 85 -1.73 2.63 -2.29
C LEU A 85 -0.22 2.49 -2.07
N ILE A 86 0.56 3.06 -2.98
CA ILE A 86 2.02 2.97 -2.94
C ILE A 86 2.64 4.34 -2.66
N CYS A 87 3.34 4.43 -1.52
CA CYS A 87 4.25 5.52 -1.19
C CYS A 87 3.57 6.92 -1.26
N TRP A 88 4.08 7.82 -2.08
CA TRP A 88 3.59 9.20 -2.19
C TRP A 88 2.22 9.36 -2.83
N GLU A 89 1.57 8.29 -3.29
CA GLU A 89 0.17 8.34 -3.67
C GLU A 89 -0.72 8.77 -2.51
N HIS A 90 -0.30 8.50 -1.27
CA HIS A 90 -0.98 8.95 -0.06
C HIS A 90 -1.02 10.48 0.09
N TRP A 91 -0.13 11.21 -0.61
CA TRP A 91 -0.15 12.67 -0.68
C TRP A 91 -0.98 13.22 -1.82
N MET A 92 -1.55 12.37 -2.68
CA MET A 92 -2.43 12.76 -3.78
C MET A 92 -3.88 12.80 -3.30
N PRO A 93 -4.52 13.98 -3.12
CA PRO A 93 -5.87 14.07 -2.55
C PRO A 93 -6.91 13.27 -3.33
N LEU A 94 -6.83 13.29 -4.67
CA LEU A 94 -7.78 12.58 -5.52
C LEU A 94 -7.60 11.05 -5.48
N SER A 95 -6.38 10.56 -5.28
CA SER A 95 -6.14 9.13 -5.07
C SER A 95 -6.76 8.66 -3.77
N ARG A 96 -6.60 9.42 -2.69
CA ARG A 96 -7.26 9.13 -1.41
C ARG A 96 -8.78 9.12 -1.56
N MET A 97 -9.35 10.16 -2.20
CA MET A 97 -10.78 10.23 -2.42
C MET A 97 -11.31 9.03 -3.21
N ALA A 98 -10.60 8.60 -4.26
CA ALA A 98 -10.96 7.41 -5.06
C ALA A 98 -11.04 6.15 -4.20
N MET A 99 -10.10 6.00 -3.27
CA MET A 99 -10.06 4.87 -2.35
C MET A 99 -11.13 4.97 -1.27
N HIS A 100 -11.36 6.16 -0.69
CA HIS A 100 -12.43 6.37 0.30
C HIS A 100 -13.82 6.10 -0.29
N GLU A 101 -14.07 6.50 -1.54
CA GLU A 101 -15.31 6.14 -2.25
C GLU A 101 -15.49 4.64 -2.46
N SER A 102 -14.42 3.85 -2.46
CA SER A 102 -14.50 2.40 -2.52
C SER A 102 -14.76 1.74 -1.18
N ASN A 103 -14.90 2.55 -0.10
CA ASN A 103 -15.36 2.11 1.21
C ASN A 103 -14.46 1.06 1.88
N GLU A 104 -13.18 1.34 1.98
CA GLU A 104 -12.19 0.45 2.62
C GLU A 104 -12.48 0.23 4.10
N HIS A 105 -12.18 -0.97 4.59
CA HIS A 105 -12.09 -1.30 6.01
C HIS A 105 -10.64 -1.34 6.47
N ILE A 106 -9.75 -1.92 5.65
CA ILE A 106 -8.32 -2.03 5.89
C ILE A 106 -7.57 -1.51 4.66
N HIS A 107 -6.72 -0.53 4.87
CA HIS A 107 -5.86 0.05 3.86
C HIS A 107 -4.41 -0.33 4.06
N PHE A 108 -3.75 -0.85 3.03
CA PHE A 108 -2.33 -1.15 3.02
C PHE A 108 -1.54 0.00 2.39
N SER A 109 -0.69 0.62 3.18
CA SER A 109 0.20 1.70 2.74
C SER A 109 1.62 1.16 2.56
N LEU A 110 2.08 0.99 1.32
CA LEU A 110 3.39 0.41 1.04
C LEU A 110 4.44 1.49 0.78
N PHE A 111 5.54 1.43 1.52
CA PHE A 111 6.66 2.36 1.42
C PHE A 111 8.01 1.63 1.36
N PRO A 112 9.05 2.25 0.80
CA PRO A 112 10.42 1.76 1.03
C PRO A 112 10.75 1.75 2.53
N MET A 113 10.33 2.81 3.26
CA MET A 113 10.49 2.95 4.70
C MET A 113 9.42 3.92 5.22
N VAL A 114 8.84 3.63 6.38
CA VAL A 114 7.79 4.46 6.99
C VAL A 114 8.43 5.48 7.92
N HIS A 115 8.89 6.62 7.38
CA HIS A 115 9.39 7.72 8.22
C HIS A 115 8.27 8.65 8.70
N GLU A 116 8.65 9.64 9.52
CA GLU A 116 7.73 10.53 10.21
C GLU A 116 6.61 11.09 9.31
N MET A 117 6.96 11.66 8.15
CA MET A 117 5.93 12.21 7.26
C MET A 117 5.04 11.13 6.63
N HIS A 118 5.54 9.90 6.44
CA HIS A 118 4.68 8.79 6.04
C HIS A 118 3.71 8.39 7.16
N GLN A 119 4.13 8.43 8.41
CA GLN A 119 3.23 8.21 9.55
C GLN A 119 2.15 9.29 9.63
N VAL A 120 2.52 10.56 9.39
CA VAL A 120 1.56 11.67 9.33
C VAL A 120 0.49 11.43 8.26
N THR A 121 0.88 11.09 7.03
CA THR A 121 -0.11 10.84 5.97
C THR A 121 -0.93 9.58 6.21
N CYS A 122 -0.36 8.53 6.81
CA CYS A 122 -1.09 7.32 7.19
C CYS A 122 -2.13 7.61 8.27
N ARG A 123 -1.80 8.43 9.26
CA ARG A 123 -2.74 8.89 10.29
C ARG A 123 -3.83 9.75 9.70
N GLN A 124 -3.49 10.66 8.79
CA GLN A 124 -4.47 11.45 8.05
C GLN A 124 -5.39 10.54 7.23
N TYR A 125 -4.83 9.57 6.50
CA TYR A 125 -5.60 8.63 5.68
C TYR A 125 -6.61 7.85 6.51
N ALA A 126 -6.16 7.27 7.62
CA ALA A 126 -7.00 6.51 8.55
C ALA A 126 -8.14 7.36 9.10
N PHE A 127 -7.85 8.59 9.52
CA PHE A 127 -8.83 9.52 10.05
C PHE A 127 -9.80 10.03 8.98
N GLU A 128 -9.31 10.37 7.78
CA GLU A 128 -10.11 10.87 6.65
C GLU A 128 -11.04 9.78 6.10
N GLY A 129 -10.52 8.56 5.92
CA GLY A 129 -11.25 7.41 5.34
C GLY A 129 -11.99 6.53 6.33
N ARG A 130 -11.78 6.77 7.64
CA ARG A 130 -12.34 5.94 8.73
C ARG A 130 -12.10 4.46 8.49
N CYS A 131 -10.84 4.09 8.29
CA CYS A 131 -10.40 2.72 8.09
C CYS A 131 -9.12 2.45 8.89
N PHE A 132 -8.82 1.17 9.12
CA PHE A 132 -7.52 0.78 9.65
C PHE A 132 -6.47 0.96 8.55
N VAL A 133 -5.28 1.46 8.92
CA VAL A 133 -4.14 1.58 8.01
C VAL A 133 -3.00 0.72 8.51
N VAL A 134 -2.55 -0.21 7.66
CA VAL A 134 -1.35 -1.02 7.88
C VAL A 134 -0.25 -0.44 7.00
N ALA A 135 0.64 0.35 7.62
CA ALA A 135 1.80 0.92 6.93
C ALA A 135 2.95 -0.08 6.96
N VAL A 136 3.44 -0.44 5.78
CA VAL A 136 4.48 -1.45 5.59
C VAL A 136 5.71 -0.81 4.98
N GLY A 137 6.85 -0.94 5.66
CA GLY A 137 8.17 -0.52 5.19
C GLY A 137 9.10 -1.71 5.00
N GLN A 138 10.02 -1.59 4.06
CA GLN A 138 11.06 -2.61 3.83
C GLN A 138 12.20 -2.48 4.85
N VAL A 139 12.79 -3.60 5.22
CA VAL A 139 14.09 -3.67 5.89
C VAL A 139 15.13 -4.07 4.84
N MET A 140 16.22 -3.31 4.75
CA MET A 140 17.29 -3.57 3.77
C MET A 140 18.62 -3.08 4.32
N ARG A 141 19.65 -3.90 4.18
CA ARG A 141 21.05 -3.59 4.54
C ARG A 141 21.89 -3.33 3.29
N GLY A 142 23.07 -2.77 3.45
CA GLY A 142 24.04 -2.64 2.36
C GLY A 142 24.38 -3.97 1.70
N SER A 143 24.48 -5.05 2.49
CA SER A 143 24.74 -6.43 2.04
C SER A 143 23.66 -7.05 1.17
N ASP A 144 22.42 -6.52 1.22
CA ASP A 144 21.29 -7.05 0.44
C ASP A 144 21.30 -6.58 -1.03
N PHE A 145 22.12 -5.57 -1.34
CA PHE A 145 22.25 -5.12 -2.73
C PHE A 145 23.03 -6.12 -3.60
N PRO A 146 22.62 -6.29 -4.86
CA PRO A 146 23.38 -7.10 -5.82
C PRO A 146 24.84 -6.61 -5.92
N LYS A 147 25.78 -7.54 -5.94
CA LYS A 147 27.22 -7.25 -5.99
C LYS A 147 27.66 -6.52 -7.27
N GLU A 148 26.85 -6.61 -8.32
CA GLU A 148 27.05 -5.94 -9.61
C GLU A 148 26.77 -4.45 -9.55
N LEU A 149 26.04 -3.97 -8.52
CA LEU A 149 25.77 -2.56 -8.33
C LEU A 149 26.98 -1.86 -7.71
N LYS A 150 27.35 -0.73 -8.29
CA LYS A 150 28.38 0.14 -7.71
C LYS A 150 27.76 0.90 -6.53
N LEU A 151 27.99 0.40 -5.34
CA LEU A 151 27.54 1.05 -4.10
C LEU A 151 28.45 2.21 -3.71
N PRO A 152 27.92 3.19 -2.95
CA PRO A 152 28.74 4.20 -2.27
C PRO A 152 29.76 3.57 -1.31
N ASP A 153 30.92 4.18 -1.17
CA ASP A 153 32.04 3.63 -0.37
C ASP A 153 31.61 3.32 1.07
N TYR A 154 30.78 4.16 1.69
CA TYR A 154 30.31 3.95 3.06
C TYR A 154 29.47 2.67 3.25
N LEU A 155 28.78 2.18 2.20
CA LEU A 155 28.05 0.91 2.24
C LEU A 155 28.97 -0.28 1.95
N ILE A 156 30.04 -0.05 1.18
CA ILE A 156 31.07 -1.08 0.94
C ILE A 156 31.85 -1.32 2.24
N GLU A 157 32.19 -0.25 2.97
CA GLU A 157 32.91 -0.33 4.24
C GLU A 157 32.04 -0.85 5.40
N ASN A 158 30.74 -0.60 5.35
CA ASN A 158 29.77 -1.02 6.36
C ASN A 158 28.58 -1.78 5.74
N PRO A 159 28.78 -3.00 5.25
CA PRO A 159 27.75 -3.77 4.52
C PRO A 159 26.51 -4.09 5.38
N ASP A 160 26.68 -4.19 6.69
CA ASP A 160 25.57 -4.44 7.63
C ASP A 160 24.79 -3.17 8.02
N GLN A 161 25.20 -2.01 7.50
CA GLN A 161 24.45 -0.78 7.73
C GLN A 161 23.05 -0.89 7.16
N MET A 162 22.06 -0.62 8.00
CA MET A 162 20.66 -0.58 7.59
C MET A 162 20.40 0.66 6.73
N VAL A 163 19.98 0.42 5.49
CA VAL A 163 19.62 1.45 4.50
C VAL A 163 18.14 1.80 4.59
N LEU A 164 17.31 0.77 4.78
CA LEU A 164 15.87 0.89 5.04
C LEU A 164 15.56 0.17 6.34
N ASN A 165 14.92 0.86 7.27
CA ASN A 165 14.70 0.36 8.63
C ASN A 165 13.28 -0.12 8.91
N GLY A 166 12.45 -0.29 7.86
CA GLY A 166 11.07 -0.76 7.99
C GLY A 166 10.16 0.31 8.58
N SER A 167 10.14 0.40 9.89
CA SER A 167 9.24 1.26 10.68
C SER A 167 7.76 0.99 10.40
N SER A 168 7.40 -0.26 10.08
CA SER A 168 6.02 -0.68 9.86
C SER A 168 5.17 -0.39 11.10
N CYS A 169 3.95 0.07 10.92
CA CYS A 169 3.05 0.44 12.01
C CYS A 169 1.58 0.21 11.63
N VAL A 170 0.69 0.25 12.64
CA VAL A 170 -0.76 0.13 12.42
C VAL A 170 -1.46 1.32 13.07
N ILE A 171 -2.45 1.86 12.36
CA ILE A 171 -3.21 3.04 12.76
C ILE A 171 -4.70 2.71 12.71
N GLY A 172 -5.43 3.14 13.73
CA GLY A 172 -6.89 2.97 13.84
C GLY A 172 -7.70 4.03 13.09
N PRO A 173 -9.02 3.80 12.90
CA PRO A 173 -9.91 4.72 12.19
C PRO A 173 -10.04 6.11 12.81
N ASP A 174 -9.66 6.26 14.07
CA ASP A 174 -9.58 7.53 14.80
C ASP A 174 -8.23 8.26 14.63
N GLY A 175 -7.32 7.70 13.80
CA GLY A 175 -5.98 8.25 13.56
C GLY A 175 -4.96 7.97 14.65
N LYS A 176 -5.31 7.17 15.69
CA LYS A 176 -4.35 6.77 16.72
C LYS A 176 -3.45 5.64 16.25
N VAL A 177 -2.20 5.67 16.70
CA VAL A 177 -1.25 4.59 16.48
C VAL A 177 -1.63 3.42 17.40
N LEU A 178 -1.91 2.26 16.81
CA LEU A 178 -2.25 1.02 17.52
C LEU A 178 -1.04 0.09 17.67
N LEU A 179 -0.15 0.09 16.69
CA LEU A 179 1.16 -0.54 16.76
C LEU A 179 2.20 0.52 16.42
N GLU A 180 3.05 0.84 17.37
CA GLU A 180 4.15 1.79 17.19
C GLU A 180 5.11 1.36 16.09
N PRO A 181 5.82 2.30 15.42
CA PRO A 181 6.76 1.97 14.35
C PRO A 181 7.80 0.93 14.78
N GLN A 182 7.83 -0.20 14.07
CA GLN A 182 8.73 -1.33 14.31
C GLN A 182 10.04 -1.09 13.56
N ILE A 183 11.00 -0.45 14.24
CA ILE A 183 12.26 -0.01 13.65
C ILE A 183 13.27 -1.14 13.63
N GLY A 184 13.74 -1.53 12.44
CA GLY A 184 14.78 -2.53 12.26
C GLY A 184 14.36 -3.95 12.63
N VAL A 185 13.05 -4.20 12.73
CA VAL A 185 12.53 -5.54 13.01
C VAL A 185 12.53 -6.35 11.72
N GLU A 186 13.34 -7.42 11.69
CA GLU A 186 13.50 -8.34 10.55
C GLU A 186 12.59 -9.56 10.66
N GLU A 187 12.06 -9.82 11.84
CA GLU A 187 11.15 -10.92 12.12
C GLU A 187 9.72 -10.57 11.70
N MET A 188 8.86 -11.58 11.70
CA MET A 188 7.44 -11.42 11.44
C MET A 188 6.76 -10.60 12.54
N ILE A 189 6.03 -9.58 12.15
CA ILE A 189 5.23 -8.74 13.04
C ILE A 189 3.78 -9.21 13.00
N PHE A 190 3.19 -9.45 14.15
CA PHE A 190 1.78 -9.81 14.32
C PHE A 190 1.03 -8.66 14.97
N PHE A 191 -0.16 -8.38 14.46
CA PHE A 191 -1.08 -7.43 15.06
C PHE A 191 -2.52 -7.93 14.91
N THR A 192 -3.33 -7.78 15.95
CA THR A 192 -4.75 -8.14 15.93
C THR A 192 -5.61 -6.90 15.98
N ILE A 193 -6.53 -6.75 15.03
CA ILE A 193 -7.59 -5.75 15.08
C ILE A 193 -8.71 -6.33 15.94
N GLU A 194 -8.84 -5.82 17.17
CA GLU A 194 -9.78 -6.35 18.16
C GLU A 194 -11.25 -5.99 17.87
N ASN A 195 -11.48 -4.82 17.27
CA ASN A 195 -12.82 -4.32 17.01
C ASN A 195 -12.92 -3.67 15.62
N MET A 196 -13.49 -4.37 14.66
CA MET A 196 -13.75 -3.84 13.32
C MET A 196 -14.92 -2.84 13.30
N ASP A 197 -15.82 -2.87 14.28
CA ASP A 197 -16.98 -1.98 14.34
C ASP A 197 -16.57 -0.52 14.64
N GLN A 198 -15.36 -0.29 15.13
CA GLN A 198 -14.79 1.04 15.29
C GLN A 198 -14.86 1.87 13.99
N ILE A 199 -14.78 1.22 12.84
CA ILE A 199 -14.94 1.86 11.52
C ILE A 199 -16.31 2.56 11.44
N TYR A 200 -17.38 1.87 11.83
CA TYR A 200 -18.76 2.39 11.76
C TYR A 200 -19.00 3.45 12.83
N GLU A 201 -18.47 3.25 14.03
CA GLU A 201 -18.54 4.22 15.12
C GLU A 201 -17.90 5.56 14.70
N GLU A 202 -16.73 5.52 14.11
CA GLU A 202 -16.00 6.71 13.67
C GLU A 202 -16.64 7.37 12.45
N ARG A 203 -17.24 6.60 11.54
CA ARG A 203 -17.98 7.12 10.38
C ARG A 203 -19.25 7.90 10.77
N MET A 204 -19.78 7.72 11.97
CA MET A 204 -20.90 8.52 12.44
C MET A 204 -20.56 10.02 12.55
N SER A 205 -19.30 10.34 12.85
CA SER A 205 -18.83 11.72 12.98
C SER A 205 -18.28 12.31 11.68
N LEU A 206 -17.58 11.51 10.89
CA LEU A 206 -16.97 11.91 9.62
C LEU A 206 -17.02 10.74 8.63
N ASP A 207 -17.72 10.95 7.53
CA ASP A 207 -17.72 10.04 6.37
C ASP A 207 -17.54 10.89 5.12
N THR A 208 -16.29 10.99 4.67
CA THR A 208 -15.90 11.86 3.54
C THR A 208 -16.46 11.40 2.21
N SER A 209 -16.83 10.14 2.06
CA SER A 209 -17.50 9.60 0.87
C SER A 209 -19.01 9.53 1.01
N GLY A 210 -19.53 9.62 2.22
CA GLY A 210 -20.96 9.59 2.56
C GLY A 210 -21.53 10.94 2.96
N HIS A 211 -21.97 11.09 4.23
CA HIS A 211 -22.71 12.25 4.69
C HIS A 211 -21.89 13.55 4.79
N TYR A 212 -20.55 13.46 4.72
CA TYR A 212 -19.66 14.65 4.70
C TYR A 212 -19.23 15.01 3.28
N ASN A 213 -19.83 14.39 2.25
CA ASN A 213 -19.60 14.70 0.85
C ASN A 213 -20.65 15.70 0.33
N ARG A 214 -20.23 16.55 -0.59
CA ARG A 214 -21.08 17.55 -1.27
C ARG A 214 -21.10 17.26 -2.78
N ARG A 215 -21.75 16.14 -3.16
CA ARG A 215 -21.87 15.71 -4.57
C ARG A 215 -22.68 16.69 -5.43
N ASP A 216 -23.40 17.61 -4.81
CA ASP A 216 -24.05 18.73 -5.47
C ASP A 216 -23.07 19.85 -5.86
N VAL A 217 -21.88 19.88 -5.26
CA VAL A 217 -20.81 20.87 -5.51
C VAL A 217 -19.66 20.27 -6.31
N PHE A 218 -19.31 19.01 -6.03
CA PHE A 218 -18.15 18.33 -6.63
C PHE A 218 -18.59 17.15 -7.49
N ASP A 219 -18.19 17.15 -8.76
CA ASP A 219 -18.29 15.99 -9.64
C ASP A 219 -16.93 15.28 -9.68
N PHE A 220 -16.84 14.11 -9.03
CA PHE A 220 -15.63 13.33 -8.95
C PHE A 220 -15.80 12.04 -9.74
N LYS A 221 -14.87 11.81 -10.70
CA LYS A 221 -14.86 10.61 -11.54
C LYS A 221 -13.45 10.06 -11.65
N VAL A 222 -13.34 8.75 -11.61
CA VAL A 222 -12.09 8.02 -11.81
C VAL A 222 -12.22 7.22 -13.10
N ASN A 223 -11.29 7.44 -14.05
CA ASN A 223 -11.14 6.53 -15.19
C ASN A 223 -10.42 5.27 -14.72
N ARG A 224 -11.08 4.12 -14.78
CA ARG A 224 -10.57 2.80 -14.38
C ARG A 224 -10.25 1.89 -15.58
N GLU A 225 -10.16 2.44 -16.78
CA GLU A 225 -9.74 1.68 -17.96
C GLU A 225 -8.23 1.38 -17.91
N ARG A 226 -7.85 0.19 -18.39
CA ARG A 226 -6.45 -0.25 -18.53
C ARG A 226 -6.20 -0.72 -19.95
#